data_2398217a64aa6d78f46c5acb308a90c6
#
_entry.id   2398217a64aa6d78f46c5acb308a90c6
#
_cell.length_a   1.000
_cell.length_b   1.000
_cell.length_c   1.000
_cell.angle_alpha   90.00
_cell.angle_beta   90.00
_cell.angle_gamma   90.00
#
_symmetry.space_group_name_H-M   'P 1'
#
loop_
_entity.id
_entity.type
_entity.pdbx_description
1 polymer ?
#
loop_
_entity_poly.entity_id
_entity_poly.type
_entity_poly.pdbx_seq_one_letter_code
_entity_poly.pdbx_strand_id
1 'polypeptide(L)'
;MGSSMQTKEQKEDFSIVFGKRKYGKNLDYVSLWFIKGADYISRSNSQLAFVATNSIVQGLHISMLFPHILTEHVEIGYAYTSFKWTNNAKGNAGVTVIVLSLRPEGIKSPKYIFSGGVRTEAKNINWYLLDSPNIVLDSPRHPISNEFPPMVYGNKPSDGGNLFLDILEYQD
;
A
#
# COMPACT_ATOMS: atom_id res chain seq x y z
N MET A 1 2.28 -4.75 9.96
CA MET A 1 3.11 -4.16 11.04
C MET A 1 3.85 -2.99 10.45
N GLY A 2 3.53 -1.77 10.92
CA GLY A 2 4.12 -0.52 10.47
C GLY A 2 5.60 -0.39 10.83
N SER A 3 6.32 0.45 10.11
CA SER A 3 7.78 0.59 10.22
C SER A 3 8.30 0.94 11.63
N SER A 4 7.53 1.68 12.40
CA SER A 4 7.87 2.05 13.80
C SER A 4 7.86 0.88 14.79
N MET A 5 7.14 -0.20 14.46
CA MET A 5 6.97 -1.39 15.31
C MET A 5 7.83 -2.58 14.84
N GLN A 6 8.63 -2.41 13.80
CA GLN A 6 9.49 -3.47 13.26
C GLN A 6 10.71 -3.68 14.15
N THR A 7 11.06 -4.95 14.40
CA THR A 7 12.29 -5.32 15.10
C THR A 7 13.52 -5.01 14.24
N LYS A 8 14.71 -5.14 14.83
CA LYS A 8 15.97 -4.97 14.09
C LYS A 8 16.11 -6.01 12.98
N GLU A 9 15.82 -7.27 13.27
CA GLU A 9 15.86 -8.38 12.31
C GLU A 9 14.88 -8.12 11.14
N GLN A 10 13.66 -7.68 11.44
CA GLN A 10 12.68 -7.33 10.41
C GLN A 10 13.14 -6.19 9.51
N LYS A 11 13.89 -5.22 10.04
CA LYS A 11 14.49 -4.15 9.22
C LYS A 11 15.67 -4.65 8.39
N GLU A 12 16.43 -5.62 8.88
CA GLU A 12 17.50 -6.28 8.13
C GLU A 12 16.94 -7.08 6.94
N ASP A 13 15.77 -7.72 7.09
CA ASP A 13 15.07 -8.43 6.01
C ASP A 13 14.79 -7.54 4.81
N PHE A 14 14.47 -6.24 5.02
CA PHE A 14 14.30 -5.30 3.90
C PHE A 14 15.55 -5.20 3.05
N SER A 15 16.72 -5.09 3.67
CA SER A 15 18.00 -5.02 2.95
C SER A 15 18.27 -6.29 2.16
N ILE A 16 17.91 -7.45 2.70
CA ILE A 16 18.06 -8.75 2.04
C ILE A 16 17.12 -8.86 0.84
N VAL A 17 15.82 -8.57 1.04
CA VAL A 17 14.80 -8.73 0.00
C VAL A 17 14.92 -7.71 -1.11
N PHE A 18 15.20 -6.46 -0.77
CA PHE A 18 15.38 -5.38 -1.77
C PHE A 18 16.75 -5.47 -2.46
N GLY A 19 17.78 -6.03 -1.79
CA GLY A 19 19.12 -6.11 -2.31
C GLY A 19 19.69 -4.71 -2.65
N LYS A 20 20.00 -4.45 -3.92
CA LYS A 20 20.53 -3.16 -4.39
C LYS A 20 19.43 -2.13 -4.71
N ARG A 21 18.15 -2.52 -4.67
CA ARG A 21 17.02 -1.62 -4.93
C ARG A 21 16.88 -0.62 -3.78
N LYS A 22 16.66 0.65 -4.11
CA LYS A 22 16.33 1.67 -3.09
C LYS A 22 14.88 1.45 -2.63
N TYR A 23 14.62 1.56 -1.34
CA TYR A 23 13.27 1.43 -0.77
C TYR A 23 12.99 2.48 0.29
N GLY A 24 11.72 2.80 0.49
CA GLY A 24 11.28 3.72 1.54
C GLY A 24 11.31 3.06 2.91
N LYS A 25 11.91 3.73 3.90
CA LYS A 25 12.02 3.22 5.28
C LYS A 25 10.68 3.08 6.00
N ASN A 26 9.60 3.64 5.45
CA ASN A 26 8.26 3.63 6.04
C ASN A 26 7.38 2.50 5.51
N LEU A 27 7.92 1.57 4.72
CA LEU A 27 7.18 0.42 4.23
C LEU A 27 6.78 -0.53 5.37
N ASP A 28 5.55 -1.02 5.31
CA ASP A 28 5.09 -2.10 6.19
C ASP A 28 5.81 -3.41 5.88
N TYR A 29 6.04 -4.24 6.90
CA TYR A 29 6.76 -5.50 6.74
C TYR A 29 6.13 -6.45 5.71
N VAL A 30 4.78 -6.41 5.58
CA VAL A 30 4.06 -7.20 4.57
C VAL A 30 4.50 -6.88 3.12
N SER A 31 5.06 -5.70 2.87
CA SER A 31 5.58 -5.31 1.55
C SER A 31 6.62 -6.29 1.01
N LEU A 32 7.41 -6.91 1.87
CA LEU A 32 8.46 -7.86 1.48
C LEU A 32 7.89 -9.09 0.77
N TRP A 33 6.68 -9.53 1.14
CA TRP A 33 6.03 -10.65 0.48
C TRP A 33 5.63 -10.31 -0.96
N PHE A 34 5.18 -9.08 -1.19
CA PHE A 34 4.86 -8.60 -2.54
C PHE A 34 6.10 -8.49 -3.42
N ILE A 35 7.22 -8.01 -2.87
CA ILE A 35 8.51 -7.95 -3.59
C ILE A 35 8.99 -9.35 -3.95
N LYS A 36 8.99 -10.27 -2.99
CA LYS A 36 9.38 -11.67 -3.25
C LYS A 36 8.45 -12.34 -4.27
N GLY A 37 7.15 -12.05 -4.19
CA GLY A 37 6.16 -12.54 -5.13
C GLY A 37 6.40 -12.03 -6.55
N ALA A 38 6.65 -10.74 -6.72
CA ALA A 38 6.97 -10.14 -8.01
C ALA A 38 8.28 -10.70 -8.58
N ASP A 39 9.32 -10.81 -7.76
CA ASP A 39 10.60 -11.41 -8.17
C ASP A 39 10.45 -12.89 -8.58
N TYR A 40 9.54 -13.63 -7.94
CA TYR A 40 9.24 -15.01 -8.31
C TYR A 40 8.49 -15.08 -9.66
N ILE A 41 7.46 -14.25 -9.85
CA ILE A 41 6.66 -14.21 -11.09
C ILE A 41 7.52 -13.78 -12.27
N SER A 42 8.38 -12.78 -12.11
CA SER A 42 9.26 -12.29 -13.19
C SER A 42 10.19 -13.36 -13.78
N ARG A 43 10.38 -14.48 -13.06
CA ARG A 43 11.24 -15.62 -13.44
C ARG A 43 10.46 -16.90 -13.73
N SER A 44 9.13 -16.85 -13.66
CA SER A 44 8.28 -18.04 -13.83
C SER A 44 6.96 -17.66 -14.51
N ASN A 45 6.26 -18.62 -15.08
CA ASN A 45 4.90 -18.44 -15.61
C ASN A 45 3.83 -18.63 -14.52
N SER A 46 4.17 -18.43 -13.26
CA SER A 46 3.27 -18.61 -12.14
C SER A 46 2.41 -17.38 -11.91
N GLN A 47 1.31 -17.58 -11.21
CA GLN A 47 0.46 -16.52 -10.69
C GLN A 47 0.35 -16.70 -9.18
N LEU A 48 0.16 -15.61 -8.46
CA LEU A 48 -0.07 -15.62 -7.03
C LEU A 48 -1.11 -14.58 -6.63
N ALA A 49 -1.66 -14.74 -5.43
CA ALA A 49 -2.51 -13.73 -4.83
C ALA A 49 -2.21 -13.61 -3.34
N PHE A 50 -2.30 -12.39 -2.84
CA PHE A 50 -2.15 -12.09 -1.42
C PHE A 50 -3.41 -11.41 -0.89
N VAL A 51 -3.74 -11.74 0.36
CA VAL A 51 -4.64 -10.94 1.19
C VAL A 51 -3.76 -10.05 2.06
N ALA A 52 -4.03 -8.76 2.04
CA ALA A 52 -3.30 -7.80 2.86
C ALA A 52 -4.23 -6.71 3.39
N THR A 53 -3.80 -6.00 4.43
CA THR A 53 -4.51 -4.80 4.88
C THR A 53 -4.54 -3.77 3.74
N ASN A 54 -5.64 -3.05 3.63
CA ASN A 54 -5.85 -2.07 2.55
C ASN A 54 -4.83 -0.92 2.55
N SER A 55 -4.11 -0.70 3.66
CA SER A 55 -3.04 0.29 3.75
C SER A 55 -1.96 0.13 2.68
N ILE A 56 -1.75 -1.10 2.17
CA ILE A 56 -0.71 -1.36 1.16
C ILE A 56 -1.00 -0.67 -0.18
N VAL A 57 -2.27 -0.44 -0.49
CA VAL A 57 -2.73 0.26 -1.71
C VAL A 57 -3.15 1.70 -1.42
N GLN A 58 -2.60 2.32 -0.37
CA GLN A 58 -2.95 3.67 0.07
C GLN A 58 -1.72 4.51 0.40
N GLY A 59 -1.87 5.81 0.24
CA GLY A 59 -0.87 6.80 0.65
C GLY A 59 0.52 6.55 0.08
N LEU A 60 1.53 6.73 0.91
CA LEU A 60 2.95 6.61 0.54
C LEU A 60 3.37 5.19 0.16
N HIS A 61 2.62 4.15 0.59
CA HIS A 61 2.96 2.78 0.21
C HIS A 61 2.94 2.58 -1.29
N ILE A 62 2.04 3.26 -1.99
CA ILE A 62 1.90 3.15 -3.44
C ILE A 62 3.20 3.58 -4.13
N SER A 63 3.67 4.80 -3.90
CA SER A 63 4.87 5.31 -4.56
C SER A 63 6.15 4.59 -4.12
N MET A 64 6.20 4.06 -2.89
CA MET A 64 7.37 3.36 -2.37
C MET A 64 7.45 1.89 -2.76
N LEU A 65 6.31 1.23 -3.02
CA LEU A 65 6.25 -0.23 -3.19
C LEU A 65 6.00 -0.64 -4.65
N PHE A 66 4.97 -0.11 -5.26
CA PHE A 66 4.48 -0.62 -6.54
C PHE A 66 5.44 -0.44 -7.73
N PRO A 67 6.31 0.59 -7.80
CA PRO A 67 7.34 0.64 -8.82
C PRO A 67 8.31 -0.55 -8.81
N HIS A 68 8.39 -1.26 -7.68
CA HIS A 68 9.22 -2.46 -7.57
C HIS A 68 8.46 -3.75 -7.89
N ILE A 69 7.14 -3.71 -7.95
CA ILE A 69 6.26 -4.86 -8.18
C ILE A 69 5.78 -4.89 -9.63
N LEU A 70 5.12 -3.81 -10.06
CA LEU A 70 4.56 -3.70 -11.40
C LEU A 70 5.63 -3.16 -12.33
N THR A 71 6.41 -4.06 -12.85
CA THR A 71 7.45 -3.84 -13.86
C THR A 71 6.90 -4.21 -15.24
N GLU A 72 7.73 -4.16 -16.26
CA GLU A 72 7.40 -4.66 -17.60
C GLU A 72 7.18 -6.19 -17.67
N HIS A 73 7.34 -6.89 -16.55
CA HIS A 73 7.19 -8.36 -16.49
C HIS A 73 6.08 -8.82 -15.58
N VAL A 74 5.47 -7.94 -14.79
CA VAL A 74 4.47 -8.28 -13.78
C VAL A 74 3.32 -7.30 -13.82
N GLU A 75 2.11 -7.82 -13.88
CA GLU A 75 0.88 -7.05 -13.85
C GLU A 75 -0.11 -7.56 -12.80
N ILE A 76 -1.13 -6.77 -12.48
CA ILE A 76 -2.24 -7.22 -11.65
C ILE A 76 -3.24 -7.97 -12.54
N GLY A 77 -3.50 -9.24 -12.22
CA GLY A 77 -4.46 -10.08 -12.93
C GLY A 77 -5.89 -9.85 -12.48
N TYR A 78 -6.12 -9.80 -11.17
CA TYR A 78 -7.37 -9.40 -10.56
C TYR A 78 -7.15 -8.77 -9.19
N ALA A 79 -8.15 -8.00 -8.74
CA ALA A 79 -8.15 -7.41 -7.42
C ALA A 79 -9.54 -7.42 -6.79
N TYR A 80 -9.60 -7.67 -5.49
CA TYR A 80 -10.75 -7.32 -4.65
C TYR A 80 -10.43 -5.99 -3.96
N THR A 81 -11.27 -4.99 -4.18
CA THR A 81 -11.18 -3.71 -3.48
C THR A 81 -11.45 -3.89 -1.99
N SER A 82 -11.23 -2.84 -1.21
CA SER A 82 -11.34 -2.90 0.25
C SER A 82 -12.65 -3.49 0.76
N PHE A 83 -12.54 -4.52 1.59
CA PHE A 83 -13.69 -5.15 2.28
C PHE A 83 -13.31 -5.49 3.73
N LYS A 84 -14.32 -5.63 4.58
CA LYS A 84 -14.09 -6.05 5.97
C LYS A 84 -13.76 -7.54 6.02
N TRP A 85 -12.62 -7.86 6.64
CA TRP A 85 -12.28 -9.25 6.92
C TRP A 85 -13.13 -9.76 8.07
N THR A 86 -13.94 -10.78 7.83
CA THR A 86 -14.71 -11.46 8.84
C THR A 86 -14.27 -12.91 8.92
N ASN A 87 -13.99 -13.40 10.11
CA ASN A 87 -13.78 -14.80 10.39
C ASN A 87 -14.73 -15.24 11.53
N ASN A 88 -14.90 -16.53 11.70
CA ASN A 88 -15.80 -17.07 12.74
C ASN A 88 -15.22 -17.01 14.16
N ALA A 89 -14.10 -16.32 14.38
CA ALA A 89 -13.47 -16.19 15.68
C ALA A 89 -14.20 -15.15 16.56
N LYS A 90 -14.36 -15.45 17.85
CA LYS A 90 -14.82 -14.47 18.84
C LYS A 90 -13.78 -13.34 18.96
N GLY A 91 -14.21 -12.09 18.79
CA GLY A 91 -13.34 -10.92 18.90
C GLY A 91 -12.71 -10.48 17.59
N ASN A 92 -13.47 -10.50 16.49
CA ASN A 92 -13.06 -9.96 15.20
C ASN A 92 -12.58 -8.52 15.32
N ALA A 93 -11.25 -8.31 15.19
CA ALA A 93 -10.74 -7.01 14.85
C ALA A 93 -11.23 -6.68 13.43
N GLY A 94 -12.06 -5.64 13.28
CA GLY A 94 -12.64 -5.23 12.00
C GLY A 94 -11.57 -4.70 11.04
N VAL A 95 -10.71 -5.59 10.56
CA VAL A 95 -9.61 -5.23 9.64
C VAL A 95 -10.16 -5.12 8.24
N THR A 96 -9.89 -4.01 7.59
CA THR A 96 -10.19 -3.83 6.18
C THR A 96 -9.02 -4.37 5.35
N VAL A 97 -9.32 -5.26 4.42
CA VAL A 97 -8.34 -5.94 3.57
C VAL A 97 -8.64 -5.76 2.09
N ILE A 98 -7.65 -6.07 1.28
CA ILE A 98 -7.75 -6.25 -0.17
C ILE A 98 -7.26 -7.65 -0.55
N VAL A 99 -7.65 -8.12 -1.74
CA VAL A 99 -6.95 -9.24 -2.40
C VAL A 99 -6.29 -8.69 -3.66
N LEU A 100 -5.03 -9.00 -3.85
CA LEU A 100 -4.26 -8.58 -5.00
C LEU A 100 -3.59 -9.79 -5.64
N SER A 101 -3.90 -10.05 -6.91
CA SER A 101 -3.26 -11.09 -7.71
C SER A 101 -2.19 -10.48 -8.60
N LEU A 102 -1.03 -11.09 -8.61
CA LEU A 102 0.06 -10.78 -9.53
C LEU A 102 0.21 -11.92 -10.54
N ARG A 103 0.53 -11.57 -11.79
CA ARG A 103 0.77 -12.52 -12.88
C ARG A 103 1.81 -11.96 -13.86
N PRO A 104 2.43 -12.81 -14.71
CA PRO A 104 3.26 -12.31 -15.80
C PRO A 104 2.47 -11.38 -16.73
N GLU A 105 3.13 -10.33 -17.21
CA GLU A 105 2.54 -9.44 -18.20
C GLU A 105 2.26 -10.17 -19.52
N GLY A 106 1.27 -9.70 -20.28
CA GLY A 106 0.94 -10.24 -21.61
C GLY A 106 0.08 -11.49 -21.60
N ILE A 107 -0.38 -11.97 -20.44
CA ILE A 107 -1.37 -13.05 -20.39
C ILE A 107 -2.70 -12.56 -20.99
N LYS A 108 -3.19 -13.27 -22.02
CA LYS A 108 -4.39 -12.88 -22.77
C LYS A 108 -5.73 -13.03 -22.01
N SER A 109 -5.72 -13.63 -20.80
CA SER A 109 -6.95 -13.74 -20.01
C SER A 109 -7.39 -12.37 -19.47
N PRO A 110 -8.71 -12.11 -19.39
CA PRO A 110 -9.24 -10.84 -18.88
C PRO A 110 -8.76 -10.53 -17.46
N LYS A 111 -8.67 -9.25 -17.14
CA LYS A 111 -8.44 -8.74 -15.78
C LYS A 111 -9.77 -8.40 -15.13
N TYR A 112 -9.88 -8.60 -13.81
CA TYR A 112 -11.14 -8.34 -13.10
C TYR A 112 -10.91 -7.54 -11.81
N ILE A 113 -11.79 -6.58 -11.62
CA ILE A 113 -11.91 -5.87 -10.34
C ILE A 113 -13.22 -6.31 -9.68
N PHE A 114 -13.13 -6.72 -8.42
CA PHE A 114 -14.27 -7.09 -7.58
C PHE A 114 -14.48 -6.01 -6.53
N SER A 115 -15.63 -5.36 -6.56
CA SER A 115 -15.97 -4.28 -5.63
C SER A 115 -17.45 -4.37 -5.24
N GLY A 116 -17.75 -4.38 -3.93
CA GLY A 116 -19.12 -4.43 -3.44
C GLY A 116 -19.95 -5.61 -3.95
N GLY A 117 -19.32 -6.77 -4.21
CA GLY A 117 -19.97 -7.95 -4.77
C GLY A 117 -20.13 -7.92 -6.30
N VAL A 118 -19.72 -6.86 -6.97
CA VAL A 118 -19.77 -6.73 -8.44
C VAL A 118 -18.40 -7.07 -9.02
N ARG A 119 -18.41 -7.85 -10.11
CA ARG A 119 -17.24 -8.13 -10.95
C ARG A 119 -17.25 -7.25 -12.18
N THR A 120 -16.20 -6.49 -12.39
CA THR A 120 -16.02 -5.65 -13.57
C THR A 120 -14.76 -6.08 -14.33
N GLU A 121 -14.85 -6.24 -15.63
CA GLU A 121 -13.69 -6.46 -16.48
C GLU A 121 -12.91 -5.15 -16.62
N ALA A 122 -11.57 -5.24 -16.57
CA ALA A 122 -10.66 -4.11 -16.65
C ALA A 122 -9.63 -4.32 -17.75
N LYS A 123 -9.26 -3.25 -18.45
CA LYS A 123 -8.16 -3.25 -19.42
C LYS A 123 -6.81 -3.26 -18.70
N ASN A 124 -6.70 -2.46 -17.66
CA ASN A 124 -5.53 -2.42 -16.78
C ASN A 124 -5.96 -2.21 -15.34
N ILE A 125 -5.32 -2.90 -14.40
CA ILE A 125 -5.54 -2.65 -12.97
C ILE A 125 -4.30 -1.98 -12.44
N ASN A 126 -4.45 -0.71 -12.06
CA ASN A 126 -3.35 0.07 -11.48
C ASN A 126 -3.19 -0.15 -9.97
N TRP A 127 -2.24 0.51 -9.37
CA TRP A 127 -1.93 0.43 -7.91
C TRP A 127 -3.06 0.88 -6.99
N TYR A 128 -3.99 1.69 -7.48
CA TYR A 128 -5.18 2.14 -6.74
C TYR A 128 -6.34 1.15 -6.87
N LEU A 129 -6.12 0.01 -7.55
CA LEU A 129 -7.11 -1.01 -7.88
C LEU A 129 -8.25 -0.46 -8.77
N LEU A 130 -7.91 0.41 -9.69
CA LEU A 130 -8.81 1.02 -10.67
C LEU A 130 -8.44 0.57 -12.08
N ASP A 131 -9.43 0.51 -12.98
CA ASP A 131 -9.19 0.36 -14.42
C ASP A 131 -8.67 1.67 -15.01
N SER A 132 -7.35 1.84 -14.94
CA SER A 132 -6.67 3.06 -15.36
C SER A 132 -5.18 2.78 -15.62
N PRO A 133 -4.47 3.64 -16.37
CA PRO A 133 -3.03 3.54 -16.53
C PRO A 133 -2.27 3.55 -15.19
N ASN A 134 -1.09 2.95 -15.21
CA ASN A 134 -0.18 2.94 -14.06
C ASN A 134 0.54 4.31 -13.94
N ILE A 135 -0.03 5.22 -13.16
CA ILE A 135 0.56 6.53 -12.87
C ILE A 135 0.97 6.56 -11.40
N VAL A 136 2.24 6.75 -11.13
CA VAL A 136 2.75 6.96 -9.77
C VAL A 136 2.67 8.45 -9.46
N LEU A 137 1.88 8.80 -8.46
CA LEU A 137 1.85 10.15 -7.91
C LEU A 137 2.82 10.18 -6.72
N ASP A 138 3.94 10.83 -6.89
CA ASP A 138 4.81 11.18 -5.78
C ASP A 138 4.10 12.23 -4.89
N SER A 139 4.32 12.13 -3.58
CA SER A 139 3.86 13.17 -2.67
C SER A 139 4.60 14.47 -2.99
N PRO A 140 3.93 15.49 -3.54
CA PRO A 140 4.59 16.74 -3.87
C PRO A 140 5.10 17.39 -2.59
N ARG A 141 6.38 17.76 -2.56
CA ARG A 141 6.98 18.53 -1.44
C ARG A 141 6.57 20.01 -1.50
N HIS A 142 5.95 20.42 -2.59
CA HIS A 142 5.54 21.80 -2.85
C HIS A 142 4.08 21.82 -3.30
N PRO A 143 3.36 22.92 -3.07
CA PRO A 143 2.01 23.10 -3.59
C PRO A 143 1.97 22.90 -5.10
N ILE A 144 0.86 22.39 -5.63
CA ILE A 144 0.64 22.23 -7.08
C ILE A 144 0.59 23.62 -7.77
N SER A 145 0.17 24.63 -7.04
CA SER A 145 0.15 26.02 -7.50
C SER A 145 0.82 26.93 -6.48
N ASN A 146 1.60 27.90 -6.99
CA ASN A 146 2.17 28.97 -6.14
C ASN A 146 1.16 30.04 -5.74
N GLU A 147 -0.08 29.98 -6.26
CA GLU A 147 -1.17 30.89 -5.92
C GLU A 147 -1.81 30.56 -4.58
N PHE A 148 -1.62 29.34 -4.08
CA PHE A 148 -2.14 28.90 -2.80
C PHE A 148 -1.04 28.88 -1.73
N PRO A 149 -1.38 29.23 -0.48
CA PRO A 149 -0.43 29.13 0.61
C PRO A 149 0.02 27.66 0.80
N PRO A 150 1.27 27.43 1.23
CA PRO A 150 1.75 26.10 1.50
C PRO A 150 0.89 25.44 2.58
N MET A 151 0.57 24.15 2.36
CA MET A 151 -0.11 23.35 3.38
C MET A 151 0.88 23.03 4.49
N VAL A 152 0.60 23.54 5.68
CA VAL A 152 1.38 23.26 6.88
C VAL A 152 0.64 22.29 7.79
N TYR A 153 1.37 21.56 8.60
CA TYR A 153 0.75 20.77 9.65
C TYR A 153 -0.01 21.69 10.61
N GLY A 154 -1.24 21.34 10.92
CA GLY A 154 -1.95 21.91 12.07
C GLY A 154 -1.29 21.51 13.39
N ASN A 155 -1.89 21.91 14.49
CA ASN A 155 -1.42 21.52 15.82
C ASN A 155 -1.42 19.99 15.94
N LYS A 156 -0.23 19.42 15.91
CA LYS A 156 -0.01 18.00 16.17
C LYS A 156 0.79 17.88 17.45
N PRO A 157 0.17 17.45 18.56
CA PRO A 157 0.92 17.21 19.79
C PRO A 157 1.87 16.03 19.54
N SER A 158 3.16 16.34 19.43
CA SER A 158 4.23 15.35 19.27
C SER A 158 5.12 15.25 20.51
N ASP A 159 4.72 15.91 21.59
CA ASP A 159 5.42 16.13 22.85
C ASP A 159 4.85 15.31 24.02
N GLY A 160 4.06 14.28 23.74
CA GLY A 160 3.38 13.47 24.76
C GLY A 160 2.13 14.13 25.33
N GLY A 161 1.62 15.19 24.70
CA GLY A 161 0.40 15.89 25.14
C GLY A 161 0.66 17.07 26.06
N ASN A 162 1.93 17.44 26.31
CA ASN A 162 2.29 18.54 27.21
C ASN A 162 1.88 19.93 26.68
N LEU A 163 1.53 20.03 25.38
CA LEU A 163 1.02 21.25 24.77
C LEU A 163 -0.51 21.29 24.66
N PHE A 164 -1.22 20.33 25.23
CA PHE A 164 -2.64 20.43 25.43
C PHE A 164 -2.94 21.16 26.72
N LEU A 165 -3.70 22.22 26.60
CA LEU A 165 -4.32 22.89 27.77
C LEU A 165 -5.69 22.24 27.99
N ASP A 166 -6.04 21.91 29.21
CA ASP A 166 -7.42 21.60 29.56
C ASP A 166 -8.26 22.88 29.74
N ILE A 167 -9.56 22.72 29.96
CA ILE A 167 -10.48 23.86 30.07
C ILE A 167 -10.13 24.75 31.28
N LEU A 168 -9.52 24.21 32.32
CA LEU A 168 -9.15 24.96 33.54
C LEU A 168 -7.85 25.74 33.30
N GLU A 169 -6.89 25.14 32.64
CA GLU A 169 -5.62 25.79 32.27
C GLU A 169 -5.77 26.90 31.23
N TYR A 170 -6.87 26.87 30.44
CA TYR A 170 -7.18 27.90 29.44
C TYR A 170 -7.78 29.17 30.06
N GLN A 171 -8.24 29.14 31.33
CA GLN A 171 -8.91 30.26 32.02
C GLN A 171 -7.98 31.09 32.89
N ASP A 172 -6.73 30.68 33.07
CA ASP A 172 -5.67 31.42 33.70
C ASP A 172 -4.77 32.13 32.66
#